data_7195558fcf51caea2d32a79446ca8021
#
_entry.id   7195558fcf51caea2d32a79446ca8021
#
_cell.length_a   1.000
_cell.length_b   1.000
_cell.length_c   1.000
_cell.angle_alpha   90.00
_cell.angle_beta   90.00
_cell.angle_gamma   90.00
#
_symmetry.space_group_name_H-M   'P 1'
#
loop_
_entity.id
_entity.type
_entity.pdbx_description
1 polymer ?
#
loop_
_entity_poly.entity_id
_entity_poly.type
_entity_poly.pdbx_seq_one_letter_code
_entity_poly.pdbx_strand_id
1 'polypeptide(L)'
;CLFKANPASLLAKCYERGDPRLDGAFTLFYMSINIGSLISLSLAPVIADHYGYTVTYNLCGVGLVIALLTFFACRHMVRDIGSEPDHLPLDYGKLLLVLLGSVALVFFCAWLMHHVVIANMVLMTVTLAVVIFFFREAFKLDAVARNKMYVAFVLMLEAVVFYVLYAQMPTSLNFFAINNMHHEMLGMSVNPISFQALNPFW
;
A
#
# COMPACT_ATOMS: atom_id res chain seq x y z
N CYS A 1 -3.07 -6.86 -2.01
CA CYS A 1 -2.96 -5.78 -3.02
C CYS A 1 -2.22 -6.26 -4.25
N LEU A 2 -2.94 -6.80 -5.24
CA LEU A 2 -2.38 -7.32 -6.51
C LEU A 2 -1.68 -6.23 -7.33
N PHE A 3 -2.06 -4.97 -7.16
CA PHE A 3 -1.52 -3.86 -7.94
C PHE A 3 -0.23 -3.25 -7.34
N LYS A 4 -0.15 -3.07 -6.03
CA LYS A 4 0.88 -2.22 -5.39
C LYS A 4 2.33 -2.66 -5.65
N ALA A 5 2.60 -3.97 -5.77
CA ALA A 5 3.94 -4.49 -6.00
C ALA A 5 4.37 -4.43 -7.48
N ASN A 6 3.41 -4.46 -8.41
CA ASN A 6 3.70 -4.59 -9.84
C ASN A 6 4.43 -3.39 -10.45
N PRO A 7 4.07 -2.10 -10.18
CA PRO A 7 4.78 -0.96 -10.72
C PRO A 7 6.25 -0.91 -10.33
N ALA A 8 6.57 -1.22 -9.05
CA ALA A 8 7.94 -1.25 -8.57
C ALA A 8 8.75 -2.40 -9.22
N SER A 9 8.15 -3.59 -9.36
CA SER A 9 8.75 -4.72 -10.06
C SER A 9 8.99 -4.42 -11.54
N LEU A 10 8.04 -3.78 -12.20
CA LEU A 10 8.16 -3.40 -13.60
C LEU A 10 9.28 -2.37 -13.78
N LEU A 11 9.35 -1.35 -12.92
CA LEU A 11 10.42 -0.37 -12.90
C LEU A 11 11.79 -1.04 -12.75
N ALA A 12 11.92 -2.00 -11.82
CA ALA A 12 13.18 -2.72 -11.62
C ALA A 12 13.62 -3.50 -12.87
N LYS A 13 12.68 -4.03 -13.67
CA LYS A 13 12.95 -4.77 -14.89
C LYS A 13 13.33 -3.88 -16.08
N CYS A 14 13.06 -2.56 -16.01
CA CYS A 14 13.47 -1.61 -17.03
C CYS A 14 15.00 -1.34 -17.03
N TYR A 15 15.70 -1.78 -16.00
CA TYR A 15 17.14 -1.56 -15.82
C TYR A 15 17.88 -2.89 -15.71
N GLU A 16 19.12 -2.93 -16.20
CA GLU A 16 20.00 -4.10 -16.03
C GLU A 16 20.46 -4.24 -14.58
N ARG A 17 20.82 -5.46 -14.19
CA ARG A 17 21.34 -5.72 -12.83
C ARG A 17 22.63 -4.96 -12.60
N GLY A 18 22.63 -4.08 -11.59
CA GLY A 18 23.79 -3.25 -11.24
C GLY A 18 23.86 -1.90 -11.96
N ASP A 19 22.84 -1.51 -12.72
CA ASP A 19 22.77 -0.18 -13.33
C ASP A 19 22.64 0.89 -12.21
N PRO A 20 23.58 1.85 -12.10
CA PRO A 20 23.55 2.87 -11.05
C PRO A 20 22.37 3.84 -11.17
N ARG A 21 21.69 3.89 -12.32
CA ARG A 21 20.49 4.73 -12.52
C ARG A 21 19.24 4.16 -11.85
N LEU A 22 19.26 2.88 -11.46
CA LEU A 22 18.13 2.22 -10.83
C LEU A 22 17.72 2.90 -9.52
N ASP A 23 18.70 3.31 -8.69
CA ASP A 23 18.44 3.99 -7.41
C ASP A 23 17.76 5.36 -7.64
N GLY A 24 18.21 6.11 -8.65
CA GLY A 24 17.60 7.36 -9.07
C GLY A 24 16.16 7.17 -9.57
N ALA A 25 15.92 6.11 -10.34
CA ALA A 25 14.59 5.78 -10.85
C ALA A 25 13.61 5.43 -9.70
N PHE A 26 14.04 4.65 -8.71
CA PHE A 26 13.24 4.38 -7.51
C PHE A 26 12.99 5.65 -6.70
N THR A 27 13.96 6.52 -6.55
CA THR A 27 13.78 7.81 -5.87
C THR A 27 12.71 8.65 -6.56
N LEU A 28 12.75 8.78 -7.88
CA LEU A 28 11.73 9.50 -8.65
C LEU A 28 10.35 8.83 -8.54
N PHE A 29 10.30 7.50 -8.53
CA PHE A 29 9.06 6.75 -8.34
C PHE A 29 8.43 7.03 -6.98
N TYR A 30 9.20 6.97 -5.88
CA TYR A 30 8.70 7.29 -4.55
C TYR A 30 8.33 8.77 -4.41
N MET A 31 9.10 9.68 -5.00
CA MET A 31 8.78 11.10 -5.02
C MET A 31 7.45 11.38 -5.73
N SER A 32 7.15 10.68 -6.83
CA SER A 32 5.87 10.82 -7.52
C SER A 32 4.68 10.37 -6.66
N ILE A 33 4.85 9.29 -5.88
CA ILE A 33 3.83 8.82 -4.91
C ILE A 33 3.62 9.87 -3.83
N ASN A 34 4.70 10.46 -3.28
CA ASN A 34 4.60 11.48 -2.24
C ASN A 34 3.95 12.77 -2.75
N ILE A 35 4.28 13.21 -3.97
CA ILE A 35 3.61 14.36 -4.60
C ILE A 35 2.12 14.09 -4.78
N GLY A 36 1.75 12.91 -5.28
CA GLY A 36 0.34 12.51 -5.42
C GLY A 36 -0.40 12.48 -4.07
N SER A 37 0.25 11.95 -3.03
CA SER A 37 -0.28 11.91 -1.66
C SER A 37 -0.44 13.31 -1.07
N LEU A 38 0.54 14.20 -1.26
CA LEU A 38 0.49 15.58 -0.82
C LEU A 38 -0.72 16.31 -1.42
N ILE A 39 -0.89 16.21 -2.73
CA ILE A 39 -2.01 16.82 -3.44
C ILE A 39 -3.34 16.24 -2.95
N SER A 40 -3.45 14.93 -2.87
CA SER A 40 -4.68 14.25 -2.45
C SER A 40 -5.06 14.58 -1.00
N LEU A 41 -4.12 14.49 -0.06
CA LEU A 41 -4.38 14.77 1.36
C LEU A 41 -4.65 16.26 1.64
N SER A 42 -4.15 17.16 0.80
CA SER A 42 -4.43 18.58 0.91
C SER A 42 -5.82 18.94 0.34
N LEU A 43 -6.19 18.39 -0.81
CA LEU A 43 -7.39 18.77 -1.53
C LEU A 43 -8.63 17.95 -1.14
N ALA A 44 -8.49 16.66 -0.89
CA ALA A 44 -9.63 15.78 -0.65
C ALA A 44 -10.49 16.21 0.55
N PRO A 45 -9.94 16.61 1.72
CA PRO A 45 -10.75 17.10 2.84
C PRO A 45 -11.53 18.37 2.50
N VAL A 46 -10.89 19.30 1.79
CA VAL A 46 -11.54 20.57 1.39
C VAL A 46 -12.70 20.32 0.42
N ILE A 47 -12.50 19.40 -0.54
CA ILE A 47 -13.56 19.01 -1.48
C ILE A 47 -14.69 18.28 -0.74
N ALA A 48 -14.35 17.43 0.22
CA ALA A 48 -15.34 16.73 1.03
C ALA A 48 -16.21 17.66 1.87
N ASP A 49 -15.62 18.72 2.43
CA ASP A 49 -16.35 19.73 3.21
C ASP A 49 -17.31 20.58 2.35
N HIS A 50 -16.89 20.94 1.12
CA HIS A 50 -17.70 21.80 0.25
C HIS A 50 -18.71 21.04 -0.61
N TYR A 51 -18.37 19.84 -1.09
CA TYR A 51 -19.15 19.09 -2.08
C TYR A 51 -19.60 17.72 -1.59
N GLY A 52 -19.16 17.32 -0.40
CA GLY A 52 -19.48 16.03 0.21
C GLY A 52 -18.57 14.88 -0.25
N TYR A 53 -18.59 13.82 0.54
CA TYR A 53 -17.74 12.63 0.32
C TYR A 53 -18.01 11.91 -1.01
N THR A 54 -19.25 11.92 -1.50
CA THR A 54 -19.60 11.27 -2.77
C THR A 54 -18.84 11.88 -3.95
N VAL A 55 -18.75 13.21 -3.99
CA VAL A 55 -17.99 13.91 -5.04
C VAL A 55 -16.50 13.61 -4.93
N THR A 56 -15.98 13.61 -3.71
CA THR A 56 -14.56 13.31 -3.43
C THR A 56 -14.19 11.90 -3.91
N TYR A 57 -15.00 10.88 -3.60
CA TYR A 57 -14.76 9.51 -4.05
C TYR A 57 -14.89 9.36 -5.57
N ASN A 58 -15.85 10.03 -6.20
CA ASN A 58 -15.98 10.03 -7.66
C ASN A 58 -14.76 10.66 -8.32
N LEU A 59 -14.22 11.74 -7.77
CA LEU A 59 -13.00 12.37 -8.26
C LEU A 59 -11.78 11.43 -8.18
N CYS A 60 -11.66 10.67 -7.08
CA CYS A 60 -10.65 9.61 -6.97
C CYS A 60 -10.85 8.54 -8.05
N GLY A 61 -12.10 8.15 -8.34
CA GLY A 61 -12.44 7.23 -9.43
C GLY A 61 -12.00 7.76 -10.80
N VAL A 62 -12.25 9.04 -11.08
CA VAL A 62 -11.78 9.71 -12.31
C VAL A 62 -10.25 9.67 -12.40
N GLY A 63 -9.55 9.94 -11.31
CA GLY A 63 -8.08 9.84 -11.24
C GLY A 63 -7.57 8.44 -11.60
N LEU A 64 -8.23 7.39 -11.11
CA LEU A 64 -7.90 6.01 -11.47
C LEU A 64 -8.15 5.70 -12.95
N VAL A 65 -9.23 6.21 -13.53
CA VAL A 65 -9.51 6.07 -14.97
C VAL A 65 -8.43 6.77 -15.79
N ILE A 66 -8.03 7.99 -15.42
CA ILE A 66 -6.93 8.72 -16.09
C ILE A 66 -5.62 7.91 -16.00
N ALA A 67 -5.29 7.38 -14.83
CA ALA A 67 -4.09 6.54 -14.66
C ALA A 67 -4.12 5.30 -15.56
N LEU A 68 -5.29 4.65 -15.67
CA LEU A 68 -5.49 3.48 -16.53
C LEU A 68 -5.34 3.85 -18.01
N LEU A 69 -5.95 4.94 -18.45
CA LEU A 69 -5.85 5.43 -19.83
C LEU A 69 -4.40 5.80 -20.17
N THR A 70 -3.68 6.47 -19.26
CA THR A 70 -2.26 6.80 -19.42
C THR A 70 -1.42 5.54 -19.56
N PHE A 71 -1.68 4.54 -18.72
CA PHE A 71 -0.99 3.25 -18.83
C PHE A 71 -1.23 2.58 -20.18
N PHE A 72 -2.46 2.54 -20.66
CA PHE A 72 -2.78 1.95 -21.98
C PHE A 72 -2.16 2.74 -23.14
N ALA A 73 -2.13 4.06 -23.06
CA ALA A 73 -1.49 4.90 -24.07
C ALA A 73 0.04 4.69 -24.12
N CYS A 74 0.67 4.56 -22.94
CA CYS A 74 2.13 4.41 -22.81
C CYS A 74 2.58 2.94 -22.76
N ARG A 75 1.67 1.95 -22.87
CA ARG A 75 2.00 0.53 -22.73
C ARG A 75 3.07 0.04 -23.73
N HIS A 76 3.19 0.71 -24.88
CA HIS A 76 4.19 0.36 -25.91
C HIS A 76 5.62 0.50 -25.36
N MET A 77 5.85 1.39 -24.39
CA MET A 77 7.17 1.60 -23.78
C MET A 77 7.62 0.44 -22.88
N VAL A 78 6.67 -0.33 -22.36
CA VAL A 78 6.94 -1.43 -21.40
C VAL A 78 6.52 -2.80 -21.92
N ARG A 79 6.05 -2.87 -23.17
CA ARG A 79 5.49 -4.10 -23.76
C ARG A 79 6.50 -5.23 -23.83
N ASP A 80 7.76 -4.89 -24.11
CA ASP A 80 8.84 -5.86 -24.30
C ASP A 80 9.57 -6.17 -22.97
N ILE A 81 9.14 -5.52 -21.88
CA ILE A 81 9.70 -5.68 -20.54
C ILE A 81 8.80 -6.64 -19.77
N GLY A 82 9.19 -7.90 -19.69
CA GLY A 82 8.43 -8.94 -19.03
C GLY A 82 9.29 -10.04 -18.42
N SER A 83 8.64 -11.03 -17.83
CA SER A 83 9.23 -12.30 -17.43
C SER A 83 8.79 -13.39 -18.41
N GLU A 84 9.48 -14.54 -18.44
CA GLU A 84 9.05 -15.70 -19.25
C GLU A 84 7.54 -16.02 -19.13
N PRO A 85 6.92 -15.98 -17.91
CA PRO A 85 5.48 -16.19 -17.78
C PRO A 85 4.59 -15.19 -18.53
N ASP A 86 5.08 -13.98 -18.78
CA ASP A 86 4.30 -12.91 -19.45
C ASP A 86 4.13 -13.18 -20.95
N HIS A 87 4.97 -14.04 -21.52
CA HIS A 87 4.93 -14.45 -22.92
C HIS A 87 4.17 -15.77 -23.16
N LEU A 88 3.73 -16.44 -22.09
CA LEU A 88 2.95 -17.65 -22.18
C LEU A 88 1.49 -17.36 -22.56
N PRO A 89 0.83 -18.26 -23.32
CA PRO A 89 -0.58 -18.11 -23.64
C PRO A 89 -1.42 -18.08 -22.35
N LEU A 90 -2.44 -17.24 -22.34
CA LEU A 90 -3.36 -17.10 -21.20
C LEU A 90 -4.05 -18.45 -20.90
N ASP A 91 -3.81 -18.97 -19.72
CA ASP A 91 -4.56 -20.10 -19.18
C ASP A 91 -5.87 -19.59 -18.58
N TYR A 92 -6.94 -19.68 -19.35
CA TYR A 92 -8.27 -19.19 -18.94
C TYR A 92 -8.79 -19.91 -17.69
N GLY A 93 -8.38 -21.17 -17.44
CA GLY A 93 -8.74 -21.91 -16.24
C GLY A 93 -8.12 -21.31 -14.98
N LYS A 94 -6.82 -21.00 -15.03
CA LYS A 94 -6.14 -20.30 -13.94
C LYS A 94 -6.65 -18.88 -13.73
N LEU A 95 -6.93 -18.16 -14.83
CA LEU A 95 -7.52 -16.82 -14.75
C LEU A 95 -8.88 -16.85 -14.04
N LEU A 96 -9.76 -17.77 -14.43
CA LEU A 96 -11.07 -17.94 -13.80
C LEU A 96 -10.93 -18.30 -12.32
N LEU A 97 -10.02 -19.20 -11.96
CA LEU A 97 -9.76 -19.58 -10.58
C LEU A 97 -9.28 -18.38 -9.74
N VAL A 98 -8.38 -17.55 -10.27
CA VAL A 98 -7.91 -16.33 -9.59
C VAL A 98 -9.04 -15.32 -9.43
N LEU A 99 -9.87 -15.12 -10.45
CA LEU A 99 -11.02 -14.21 -10.39
C LEU A 99 -12.04 -14.67 -9.35
N LEU A 100 -12.45 -15.94 -9.40
CA LEU A 100 -13.39 -16.52 -8.43
C LEU A 100 -12.84 -16.49 -7.01
N GLY A 101 -11.55 -16.84 -6.85
CA GLY A 101 -10.86 -16.75 -5.56
C GLY A 101 -10.79 -15.32 -5.02
N SER A 102 -10.55 -14.33 -5.89
CA SER A 102 -10.54 -12.93 -5.50
C SER A 102 -11.93 -12.44 -5.06
N VAL A 103 -12.98 -12.82 -5.79
CA VAL A 103 -14.37 -12.50 -5.43
C VAL A 103 -14.75 -13.16 -4.10
N ALA A 104 -14.45 -14.45 -3.93
CA ALA A 104 -14.69 -15.17 -2.68
C ALA A 104 -13.94 -14.51 -1.50
N LEU A 105 -12.69 -14.09 -1.71
CA LEU A 105 -11.90 -13.38 -0.71
C LEU A 105 -12.53 -12.03 -0.32
N VAL A 106 -13.05 -11.28 -1.28
CA VAL A 106 -13.75 -10.01 -1.00
C VAL A 106 -14.97 -10.23 -0.11
N PHE A 107 -15.82 -11.24 -0.43
CA PHE A 107 -16.98 -11.57 0.39
C PHE A 107 -16.57 -12.07 1.78
N PHE A 108 -15.52 -12.89 1.87
CA PHE A 108 -14.99 -13.35 3.14
C PHE A 108 -14.46 -12.20 4.01
N CYS A 109 -13.70 -11.26 3.42
CA CYS A 109 -13.23 -10.07 4.14
C CYS A 109 -14.39 -9.18 4.58
N ALA A 110 -15.40 -8.95 3.72
CA ALA A 110 -16.58 -8.19 4.08
C ALA A 110 -17.34 -8.83 5.23
N TRP A 111 -17.51 -10.16 5.22
CA TRP A 111 -18.12 -10.90 6.30
C TRP A 111 -17.32 -10.79 7.62
N LEU A 112 -15.97 -10.88 7.54
CA LEU A 112 -15.09 -10.70 8.71
C LEU A 112 -15.24 -9.31 9.33
N MET A 113 -15.40 -8.27 8.53
CA MET A 113 -15.58 -6.89 9.03
C MET A 113 -16.85 -6.73 9.87
N HIS A 114 -17.89 -7.52 9.61
CA HIS A 114 -19.10 -7.55 10.44
C HIS A 114 -18.92 -8.36 11.73
N HIS A 115 -17.88 -9.21 11.83
CA HIS A 115 -17.65 -10.10 12.96
C HIS A 115 -16.29 -9.83 13.60
N VAL A 116 -16.15 -8.69 14.28
CA VAL A 116 -14.87 -8.19 14.83
C VAL A 116 -14.18 -9.22 15.73
N VAL A 117 -14.93 -9.97 16.56
CA VAL A 117 -14.36 -10.99 17.44
C VAL A 117 -13.71 -12.12 16.61
N ILE A 118 -14.41 -12.58 15.57
CA ILE A 118 -13.90 -13.63 14.69
C ILE A 118 -12.70 -13.11 13.90
N ALA A 119 -12.74 -11.86 13.40
CA ALA A 119 -11.64 -11.23 12.72
C ALA A 119 -10.38 -11.17 13.59
N ASN A 120 -10.51 -10.79 14.86
CA ASN A 120 -9.41 -10.77 15.82
C ASN A 120 -8.86 -12.17 16.08
N MET A 121 -9.71 -13.19 16.25
CA MET A 121 -9.26 -14.57 16.41
C MET A 121 -8.51 -15.07 15.18
N VAL A 122 -9.01 -14.79 13.98
CA VAL A 122 -8.32 -15.15 12.72
C VAL A 122 -6.96 -14.47 12.64
N LEU A 123 -6.89 -13.16 12.92
CA LEU A 123 -5.63 -12.41 12.91
C LEU A 123 -4.62 -12.97 13.91
N MET A 124 -5.04 -13.23 15.14
CA MET A 124 -4.17 -13.82 16.17
C MET A 124 -3.67 -15.21 15.76
N THR A 125 -4.56 -16.06 15.23
CA THR A 125 -4.22 -17.40 14.79
C THR A 125 -3.23 -17.38 13.62
N VAL A 126 -3.48 -16.53 12.62
CA VAL A 126 -2.59 -16.37 11.45
C VAL A 126 -1.24 -15.82 11.89
N THR A 127 -1.21 -14.81 12.76
CA THR A 127 0.04 -14.25 13.28
C THR A 127 0.86 -15.31 14.00
N LEU A 128 0.22 -16.08 14.90
CA LEU A 128 0.89 -17.16 15.62
C LEU A 128 1.41 -18.24 14.65
N ALA A 129 0.60 -18.64 13.67
CA ALA A 129 1.00 -19.62 12.66
C ALA A 129 2.21 -19.15 11.84
N VAL A 130 2.23 -17.87 11.42
CA VAL A 130 3.36 -17.26 10.69
C VAL A 130 4.62 -17.25 11.55
N VAL A 131 4.53 -16.86 12.82
CA VAL A 131 5.67 -16.87 13.74
C VAL A 131 6.21 -18.28 13.94
N ILE A 132 5.34 -19.27 14.20
CA ILE A 132 5.75 -20.67 14.34
C ILE A 132 6.40 -21.18 13.05
N PHE A 133 5.82 -20.89 11.90
CA PHE A 133 6.38 -21.29 10.60
C PHE A 133 7.75 -20.64 10.37
N PHE A 134 7.91 -19.36 10.69
CA PHE A 134 9.16 -18.64 10.58
C PHE A 134 10.28 -19.31 11.39
N PHE A 135 10.04 -19.60 12.66
CA PHE A 135 11.02 -20.27 13.51
C PHE A 135 11.28 -21.71 13.06
N ARG A 136 10.25 -22.44 12.64
CA ARG A 136 10.41 -23.77 12.08
C ARG A 136 11.34 -23.78 10.87
N GLU A 137 11.21 -22.83 9.96
CA GLU A 137 12.11 -22.72 8.80
C GLU A 137 13.51 -22.27 9.24
N ALA A 138 13.62 -21.35 10.20
CA ALA A 138 14.91 -20.93 10.74
C ALA A 138 15.72 -22.10 11.34
N PHE A 139 15.06 -23.02 12.04
CA PHE A 139 15.72 -24.19 12.63
C PHE A 139 16.25 -25.22 11.61
N LYS A 140 15.73 -25.21 10.38
CA LYS A 140 16.22 -26.08 9.31
C LYS A 140 17.51 -25.58 8.64
N LEU A 141 17.87 -24.32 8.89
CA LEU A 141 19.00 -23.67 8.27
C LEU A 141 20.30 -23.90 9.07
N ASP A 142 21.42 -23.77 8.40
CA ASP A 142 22.74 -23.71 9.02
C ASP A 142 22.88 -22.54 9.98
N ALA A 143 23.88 -22.55 10.86
CA ALA A 143 24.04 -21.58 11.94
C ALA A 143 24.13 -20.13 11.43
N VAL A 144 24.79 -19.92 10.30
CA VAL A 144 24.97 -18.56 9.73
C VAL A 144 23.64 -18.02 9.19
N ALA A 145 22.91 -18.81 8.40
CA ALA A 145 21.62 -18.41 7.86
C ALA A 145 20.56 -18.26 8.96
N ARG A 146 20.57 -19.14 9.96
CA ARG A 146 19.69 -19.06 11.13
C ARG A 146 19.90 -17.76 11.92
N ASN A 147 21.15 -17.35 12.17
CA ASN A 147 21.43 -16.10 12.83
C ASN A 147 20.94 -14.88 12.04
N LYS A 148 21.07 -14.90 10.69
CA LYS A 148 20.48 -13.85 9.83
C LYS A 148 18.95 -13.81 9.96
N MET A 149 18.27 -14.95 10.07
CA MET A 149 16.83 -14.98 10.29
C MET A 149 16.44 -14.41 11.67
N TYR A 150 17.22 -14.68 12.73
CA TYR A 150 16.95 -14.07 14.03
C TYR A 150 17.09 -12.54 14.00
N VAL A 151 18.12 -12.03 13.32
CA VAL A 151 18.26 -10.57 13.10
C VAL A 151 17.06 -10.03 12.31
N ALA A 152 16.64 -10.72 11.26
CA ALA A 152 15.46 -10.33 10.50
C ALA A 152 14.18 -10.31 11.36
N PHE A 153 14.03 -11.25 12.29
CA PHE A 153 12.90 -11.27 13.22
C PHE A 153 12.92 -10.07 14.17
N VAL A 154 14.09 -9.71 14.72
CA VAL A 154 14.24 -8.50 15.56
C VAL A 154 13.86 -7.25 14.78
N LEU A 155 14.35 -7.11 13.53
CA LEU A 155 13.99 -5.99 12.67
C LEU A 155 12.48 -5.96 12.34
N MET A 156 11.85 -7.13 12.19
CA MET A 156 10.39 -7.20 12.02
C MET A 156 9.64 -6.74 13.28
N LEU A 157 10.11 -7.06 14.48
CA LEU A 157 9.52 -6.57 15.72
C LEU A 157 9.67 -5.04 15.86
N GLU A 158 10.83 -4.51 15.50
CA GLU A 158 11.05 -3.06 15.46
C GLU A 158 10.10 -2.39 14.45
N ALA A 159 9.94 -2.97 13.26
CA ALA A 159 8.98 -2.49 12.28
C ALA A 159 7.53 -2.54 12.79
N VAL A 160 7.14 -3.57 13.55
CA VAL A 160 5.80 -3.63 14.18
C VAL A 160 5.59 -2.47 15.13
N VAL A 161 6.56 -2.16 16.01
CA VAL A 161 6.48 -1.01 16.93
C VAL A 161 6.34 0.30 16.15
N PHE A 162 7.16 0.49 15.10
CA PHE A 162 7.04 1.65 14.22
C PHE A 162 5.65 1.76 13.59
N TYR A 163 5.13 0.67 13.01
CA TYR A 163 3.82 0.69 12.36
C TYR A 163 2.65 0.87 13.34
N VAL A 164 2.75 0.42 14.58
CA VAL A 164 1.76 0.70 15.63
C VAL A 164 1.67 2.21 15.88
N LEU A 165 2.81 2.89 15.98
CA LEU A 165 2.85 4.36 16.15
C LEU A 165 2.38 5.07 14.87
N TYR A 166 2.84 4.64 13.70
CA TYR A 166 2.45 5.20 12.42
C TYR A 166 0.95 5.10 12.13
N ALA A 167 0.31 3.99 12.52
CA ALA A 167 -1.12 3.78 12.36
C ALA A 167 -1.98 4.71 13.26
N GLN A 168 -1.39 5.37 14.26
CA GLN A 168 -2.10 6.40 15.04
C GLN A 168 -2.37 7.67 14.21
N MET A 169 -1.60 7.92 13.17
CA MET A 169 -1.73 9.13 12.36
C MET A 169 -3.13 9.28 11.71
N PRO A 170 -3.66 8.28 10.98
CA PRO A 170 -5.01 8.36 10.40
C PRO A 170 -6.13 8.06 11.40
N THR A 171 -5.83 7.65 12.61
CA THR A 171 -6.80 7.27 13.65
C THR A 171 -6.79 8.27 14.83
N SER A 172 -6.10 7.93 15.92
CA SER A 172 -6.14 8.69 17.17
C SER A 172 -5.62 10.12 17.02
N LEU A 173 -4.52 10.34 16.27
CA LEU A 173 -3.98 11.68 16.06
C LEU A 173 -4.90 12.54 15.18
N ASN A 174 -5.60 11.91 14.22
CA ASN A 174 -6.58 12.60 13.41
C ASN A 174 -7.78 13.09 14.24
N PHE A 175 -8.33 12.22 15.12
CA PHE A 175 -9.38 12.62 16.05
C PHE A 175 -8.90 13.68 17.05
N PHE A 176 -7.67 13.59 17.54
CA PHE A 176 -7.09 14.62 18.38
C PHE A 176 -7.02 15.98 17.65
N ALA A 177 -6.58 15.98 16.40
CA ALA A 177 -6.50 17.20 15.59
C ALA A 177 -7.89 17.84 15.39
N ILE A 178 -8.92 17.03 15.05
CA ILE A 178 -10.28 17.52 14.85
C ILE A 178 -10.86 18.14 16.13
N ASN A 179 -10.58 17.55 17.32
CA ASN A 179 -11.22 17.97 18.56
C ASN A 179 -10.43 19.04 19.35
N ASN A 180 -9.12 19.16 19.13
CA ASN A 180 -8.26 19.98 19.99
C ASN A 180 -7.43 21.04 19.27
N MET A 181 -7.35 21.00 17.93
CA MET A 181 -6.60 22.00 17.18
C MET A 181 -7.50 23.17 16.74
N HIS A 182 -6.94 24.37 16.74
CA HIS A 182 -7.62 25.52 16.11
C HIS A 182 -7.73 25.29 14.60
N HIS A 183 -8.92 25.51 14.08
CA HIS A 183 -9.21 25.35 12.64
C HIS A 183 -8.78 26.56 11.80
N GLU A 184 -8.10 27.52 12.39
CA GLU A 184 -7.61 28.71 11.71
C GLU A 184 -6.09 28.71 11.69
N MET A 185 -5.52 28.84 10.51
CA MET A 185 -4.09 29.01 10.29
C MET A 185 -3.87 30.20 9.36
N LEU A 186 -3.12 31.22 9.83
CA LEU A 186 -2.85 32.45 9.08
C LEU A 186 -4.13 33.18 8.61
N GLY A 187 -5.22 33.12 9.38
CA GLY A 187 -6.50 33.74 9.03
C GLY A 187 -7.35 32.98 8.01
N MET A 188 -6.94 31.77 7.65
CA MET A 188 -7.70 30.87 6.76
C MET A 188 -8.22 29.67 7.56
N SER A 189 -9.47 29.28 7.30
CA SER A 189 -10.01 28.03 7.85
C SER A 189 -9.34 26.84 7.18
N VAL A 190 -8.69 25.97 7.98
CA VAL A 190 -7.99 24.77 7.52
C VAL A 190 -8.66 23.55 8.12
N ASN A 191 -9.02 22.59 7.28
CA ASN A 191 -9.52 21.31 7.76
C ASN A 191 -8.38 20.55 8.50
N PRO A 192 -8.56 20.16 9.77
CA PRO A 192 -7.53 19.46 10.54
C PRO A 192 -7.01 18.17 9.89
N ILE A 193 -7.83 17.50 9.08
CA ILE A 193 -7.44 16.30 8.33
C ILE A 193 -6.32 16.60 7.32
N SER A 194 -6.30 17.83 6.78
CA SER A 194 -5.27 18.27 5.82
C SER A 194 -3.85 18.30 6.43
N PHE A 195 -3.70 18.33 7.76
CA PHE A 195 -2.39 18.24 8.40
C PHE A 195 -1.67 16.92 8.12
N GLN A 196 -2.40 15.87 7.75
CA GLN A 196 -1.78 14.61 7.29
C GLN A 196 -0.95 14.79 6.01
N ALA A 197 -1.20 15.85 5.22
CA ALA A 197 -0.41 16.18 4.05
C ALA A 197 1.05 16.58 4.38
N LEU A 198 1.35 16.93 5.63
CA LEU A 198 2.71 17.21 6.06
C LEU A 198 3.62 15.98 5.99
N ASN A 199 3.07 14.77 6.16
CA ASN A 199 3.85 13.54 6.11
C ASN A 199 4.49 13.28 4.72
N PRO A 200 3.78 13.31 3.59
CA PRO A 200 4.40 13.15 2.28
C PRO A 200 5.21 14.37 1.81
N PHE A 201 5.15 15.49 2.53
CA PHE A 201 5.94 16.70 2.22
C PHE A 201 7.41 16.52 2.60
N TRP A 202 7.71 15.83 3.70
CA TRP A 202 9.08 15.52 4.17
C TRP A 202 9.64 14.25 3.51
#